data_2c94a94e32211505a65f418a3bc2c2d2
#
_entry.id   2c94a94e32211505a65f418a3bc2c2d2
#
_cell.length_a   1.000
_cell.length_b   1.000
_cell.length_c   1.000
_cell.angle_alpha   90.00
_cell.angle_beta   90.00
_cell.angle_gamma   90.00
#
_symmetry.space_group_name_H-M   'P 1'
#
loop_
_entity.id
_entity.type
_entity.pdbx_description
1 polymer ?
#
loop_
_entity_poly.entity_id
_entity_poly.type
_entity_poly.pdbx_seq_one_letter_code
_entity_poly.pdbx_strand_id
1 'polypeptide(L)'
;MLDELPMRATTLQQNVLVASLSPALQLRVWAWVGRRCMPRNPELVRALAACAAACPTALRVKELLESVEAYAVAEAFISGCAVRGRPTHTIADVACGHGMVGLLLAYRFPHSKVVCCDLARRAAFDAMVDAFAREARKLEAWAAPLQNLGFVEGMLDCEAVVSMLGPEACVVALHACTEANFAAVEMAQRHGAKWVLMPCCMRTDACAPAGCQLRRCADDTRHALLCGSLAARYGCELLVQADRRVTNRNIVLCGGSGASGAGPVRFLLPPAAETAAPHRYPDLYGAHAAAEAAAALLAEESTCGTCAVANPDEGATAAAPAPSHELQG
;
A
#
# COMPACT_ATOMS: atom_id res chain seq x y z
N MET A 1 -6.82 18.57 -18.25
CA MET A 1 -6.68 17.16 -18.66
C MET A 1 -5.73 16.32 -17.79
N LEU A 2 -4.86 16.94 -16.97
CA LEU A 2 -3.83 16.22 -16.20
C LEU A 2 -4.29 15.73 -14.81
N ASP A 3 -5.45 16.15 -14.33
CA ASP A 3 -6.03 15.71 -13.04
C ASP A 3 -7.06 14.58 -13.17
N GLU A 4 -7.24 14.05 -14.37
CA GLU A 4 -8.18 12.97 -14.56
C GLU A 4 -7.62 11.65 -14.06
N LEU A 5 -8.44 10.93 -13.29
CA LEU A 5 -8.19 9.55 -12.94
C LEU A 5 -7.89 8.75 -14.23
N PRO A 6 -6.89 7.84 -14.21
CA PRO A 6 -6.49 7.11 -15.43
C PRO A 6 -7.63 6.33 -16.06
N MET A 7 -8.63 5.94 -15.29
CA MET A 7 -9.83 5.24 -15.77
C MET A 7 -11.05 5.59 -14.91
N ARG A 8 -12.24 5.20 -15.38
CA ARG A 8 -13.49 5.41 -14.63
C ARG A 8 -13.48 4.63 -13.32
N ALA A 9 -14.02 5.21 -12.25
CA ALA A 9 -14.09 4.56 -10.93
C ALA A 9 -14.80 3.19 -10.99
N THR A 10 -15.81 3.04 -11.83
CA THR A 10 -16.50 1.75 -12.08
C THR A 10 -15.58 0.68 -12.66
N THR A 11 -14.62 1.06 -13.49
CA THR A 11 -13.62 0.15 -14.06
C THR A 11 -12.60 -0.27 -13.03
N LEU A 12 -12.17 0.64 -12.14
CA LEU A 12 -11.26 0.32 -11.03
C LEU A 12 -11.82 -0.76 -10.09
N GLN A 13 -13.14 -0.77 -9.90
CA GLN A 13 -13.80 -1.77 -9.04
C GLN A 13 -13.86 -3.17 -9.66
N GLN A 14 -13.56 -3.32 -10.96
CA GLN A 14 -13.60 -4.60 -11.68
C GLN A 14 -12.34 -5.45 -11.54
N ASN A 15 -11.45 -5.13 -10.60
CA ASN A 15 -10.20 -5.87 -10.37
C ASN A 15 -9.29 -5.98 -11.62
N VAL A 16 -9.23 -4.94 -12.43
CA VAL A 16 -8.44 -4.90 -13.66
C VAL A 16 -6.95 -5.00 -13.34
N LEU A 17 -6.27 -5.93 -13.98
CA LEU A 17 -4.81 -6.09 -13.86
C LEU A 17 -4.08 -4.99 -14.63
N VAL A 18 -2.95 -4.51 -14.10
CA VAL A 18 -2.14 -3.50 -14.80
C VAL A 18 -1.67 -4.04 -16.15
N ALA A 19 -1.24 -5.29 -16.20
CA ALA A 19 -0.76 -5.94 -17.43
C ALA A 19 -1.83 -6.13 -18.52
N SER A 20 -3.12 -6.13 -18.14
CA SER A 20 -4.23 -6.30 -19.10
C SER A 20 -4.69 -4.98 -19.75
N LEU A 21 -4.12 -3.85 -19.33
CA LEU A 21 -4.47 -2.56 -19.87
C LEU A 21 -3.89 -2.34 -21.28
N SER A 22 -4.62 -1.60 -22.11
CA SER A 22 -4.03 -1.09 -23.36
C SER A 22 -2.86 -0.15 -23.08
N PRO A 23 -1.87 -0.03 -23.98
CA PRO A 23 -0.72 0.87 -23.78
C PRO A 23 -1.12 2.31 -23.43
N ALA A 24 -2.17 2.83 -24.04
CA ALA A 24 -2.67 4.17 -23.75
C ALA A 24 -3.20 4.31 -22.30
N LEU A 25 -3.86 3.28 -21.77
CA LEU A 25 -4.33 3.27 -20.39
C LEU A 25 -3.17 3.06 -19.40
N GLN A 26 -2.21 2.22 -19.73
CA GLN A 26 -0.99 2.06 -18.93
C GLN A 26 -0.24 3.38 -18.80
N LEU A 27 -0.04 4.10 -19.91
CA LEU A 27 0.59 5.42 -19.90
C LEU A 27 -0.15 6.40 -18.96
N ARG A 28 -1.49 6.40 -18.99
CA ARG A 28 -2.31 7.23 -18.09
C ARG A 28 -2.15 6.82 -16.62
N VAL A 29 -2.09 5.52 -16.32
CA VAL A 29 -1.84 5.02 -14.95
C VAL A 29 -0.48 5.49 -14.47
N TRP A 30 0.58 5.31 -15.24
CA TRP A 30 1.93 5.70 -14.85
C TRP A 30 2.11 7.21 -14.76
N ALA A 31 1.47 7.98 -15.63
CA ALA A 31 1.44 9.43 -15.52
C ALA A 31 0.73 9.90 -14.23
N TRP A 32 -0.36 9.22 -13.83
CA TRP A 32 -1.04 9.51 -12.57
C TRP A 32 -0.15 9.16 -11.36
N VAL A 33 0.45 7.98 -11.36
CA VAL A 33 1.39 7.54 -10.31
C VAL A 33 2.54 8.53 -10.17
N GLY A 34 3.15 8.94 -11.27
CA GLY A 34 4.24 9.90 -11.27
C GLY A 34 3.87 11.25 -10.66
N ARG A 35 2.69 11.78 -11.00
CA ARG A 35 2.22 13.05 -10.43
C ARG A 35 1.89 12.97 -8.95
N ARG A 36 1.29 11.85 -8.54
CA ARG A 36 0.76 11.71 -7.18
C ARG A 36 1.84 11.43 -6.16
N CYS A 37 2.79 10.60 -6.50
CA CYS A 37 3.76 10.09 -5.54
C CYS A 37 5.12 10.72 -5.62
N MET A 38 5.47 11.21 -6.78
CA MET A 38 6.89 11.30 -7.10
C MET A 38 7.26 12.46 -7.99
N PRO A 39 6.84 13.68 -7.67
CA PRO A 39 7.27 14.82 -8.45
C PRO A 39 8.80 14.98 -8.46
N ARG A 40 9.52 14.25 -7.59
CA ARG A 40 10.99 14.33 -7.44
C ARG A 40 11.75 13.05 -7.83
N ASN A 41 11.05 11.94 -8.06
CA ASN A 41 11.68 10.64 -8.32
C ASN A 41 11.01 9.93 -9.52
N PRO A 42 11.21 10.43 -10.75
CA PRO A 42 10.60 9.83 -11.95
C PRO A 42 11.02 8.38 -12.19
N GLU A 43 12.23 8.00 -11.75
CA GLU A 43 12.76 6.65 -11.82
C GLU A 43 11.92 5.62 -11.07
N LEU A 44 11.22 6.05 -10.04
CA LEU A 44 10.37 5.15 -9.25
C LEU A 44 9.14 4.68 -10.04
N VAL A 45 8.67 5.49 -11.00
CA VAL A 45 7.59 5.09 -11.92
C VAL A 45 8.06 3.90 -12.77
N ARG A 46 9.31 3.94 -13.26
CA ARG A 46 9.90 2.84 -14.02
C ARG A 46 10.05 1.58 -13.18
N ALA A 47 10.51 1.73 -11.93
CA ALA A 47 10.64 0.59 -11.02
C ALA A 47 9.29 -0.05 -10.70
N LEU A 48 8.24 0.75 -10.49
CA LEU A 48 6.87 0.24 -10.29
C LEU A 48 6.30 -0.41 -11.56
N ALA A 49 6.62 0.12 -12.73
CA ALA A 49 6.22 -0.51 -14.00
C ALA A 49 6.90 -1.87 -14.19
N ALA A 50 8.20 -1.97 -13.85
CA ALA A 50 8.91 -3.24 -13.86
C ALA A 50 8.32 -4.25 -12.86
N CYS A 51 7.87 -3.79 -11.67
CA CYS A 51 7.14 -4.64 -10.73
C CYS A 51 5.83 -5.16 -11.34
N ALA A 52 5.07 -4.29 -12.02
CA ALA A 52 3.82 -4.70 -12.67
C ALA A 52 4.05 -5.71 -13.81
N ALA A 53 5.14 -5.55 -14.56
CA ALA A 53 5.54 -6.50 -15.60
C ALA A 53 5.96 -7.85 -15.01
N ALA A 54 6.71 -7.83 -13.90
CA ALA A 54 7.13 -9.06 -13.21
C ALA A 54 5.96 -9.81 -12.53
N CYS A 55 4.85 -9.13 -12.26
CA CYS A 55 3.68 -9.69 -11.59
C CYS A 55 2.39 -9.49 -12.39
N PRO A 56 2.32 -9.98 -13.66
CA PRO A 56 1.23 -9.65 -14.57
C PRO A 56 -0.14 -10.14 -14.11
N THR A 57 -0.18 -11.18 -13.27
CA THR A 57 -1.42 -11.77 -12.74
C THR A 57 -1.76 -11.32 -11.32
N ALA A 58 -0.86 -10.60 -10.64
CA ALA A 58 -1.02 -10.26 -9.23
C ALA A 58 -1.38 -8.80 -9.00
N LEU A 59 -0.81 -7.86 -9.77
CA LEU A 59 -0.95 -6.44 -9.49
C LEU A 59 -2.18 -5.84 -10.19
N ARG A 60 -3.17 -5.45 -9.40
CA ARG A 60 -4.36 -4.76 -9.88
C ARG A 60 -4.17 -3.26 -9.86
N VAL A 61 -4.80 -2.56 -10.83
CA VAL A 61 -4.71 -1.10 -10.94
C VAL A 61 -5.18 -0.43 -9.66
N LYS A 62 -6.31 -0.86 -9.11
CA LYS A 62 -6.84 -0.30 -7.86
C LYS A 62 -5.86 -0.45 -6.71
N GLU A 63 -5.30 -1.64 -6.50
CA GLU A 63 -4.33 -1.93 -5.43
C GLU A 63 -3.05 -1.10 -5.59
N LEU A 64 -2.56 -0.93 -6.83
CA LEU A 64 -1.44 -0.05 -7.12
C LEU A 64 -1.75 1.39 -6.70
N LEU A 65 -2.90 1.95 -7.13
CA LEU A 65 -3.26 3.33 -6.84
C LEU A 65 -3.51 3.55 -5.33
N GLU A 66 -4.15 2.61 -4.64
CA GLU A 66 -4.34 2.65 -3.19
C GLU A 66 -3.00 2.60 -2.44
N SER A 67 -2.09 1.72 -2.85
CA SER A 67 -0.74 1.61 -2.25
C SER A 67 0.04 2.91 -2.40
N VAL A 68 -0.08 3.54 -3.56
CA VAL A 68 0.56 4.81 -3.89
C VAL A 68 0.01 5.96 -3.02
N GLU A 69 -1.31 6.07 -2.88
CA GLU A 69 -1.95 7.07 -2.02
C GLU A 69 -1.55 6.90 -0.54
N ALA A 70 -1.59 5.68 -0.06
CA ALA A 70 -1.24 5.40 1.33
C ALA A 70 0.26 5.61 1.60
N TYR A 71 1.12 5.21 0.66
CA TYR A 71 2.55 5.51 0.73
C TYR A 71 2.81 7.01 0.85
N ALA A 72 2.15 7.84 0.04
CA ALA A 72 2.34 9.28 0.09
C ALA A 72 1.98 9.88 1.46
N VAL A 73 0.91 9.39 2.09
CA VAL A 73 0.52 9.81 3.45
C VAL A 73 1.52 9.31 4.49
N ALA A 74 1.92 8.04 4.42
CA ALA A 74 2.87 7.44 5.35
C ALA A 74 4.24 8.14 5.27
N GLU A 75 4.73 8.40 4.06
CA GLU A 75 5.98 9.13 3.81
C GLU A 75 5.94 10.52 4.44
N ALA A 76 4.88 11.28 4.16
CA ALA A 76 4.73 12.64 4.69
C ALA A 76 4.63 12.64 6.23
N PHE A 77 3.91 11.69 6.82
CA PHE A 77 3.79 11.57 8.28
C PHE A 77 5.13 11.20 8.93
N ILE A 78 5.83 10.17 8.44
CA ILE A 78 7.12 9.70 8.95
C ILE A 78 8.17 10.81 8.83
N SER A 79 8.28 11.45 7.66
CA SER A 79 9.19 12.58 7.44
C SER A 79 8.87 13.76 8.34
N GLY A 80 7.60 14.09 8.51
CA GLY A 80 7.14 15.14 9.42
C GLY A 80 7.46 14.83 10.89
N CYS A 81 7.43 13.57 11.31
CA CYS A 81 7.86 13.15 12.65
C CYS A 81 9.37 13.35 12.82
N ALA A 82 10.18 12.98 11.83
CA ALA A 82 11.62 13.17 11.87
C ALA A 82 12.02 14.65 12.01
N VAL A 83 11.37 15.55 11.28
CA VAL A 83 11.58 17.01 11.40
C VAL A 83 11.27 17.51 12.82
N ARG A 84 10.34 16.86 13.52
CA ARG A 84 10.00 17.19 14.92
C ARG A 84 10.88 16.47 15.95
N GLY A 85 12.01 15.91 15.53
CA GLY A 85 12.96 15.22 16.43
C GLY A 85 12.55 13.79 16.81
N ARG A 86 11.62 13.18 16.08
CA ARG A 86 11.17 11.80 16.27
C ARG A 86 11.44 10.95 15.03
N PRO A 87 12.69 10.57 14.80
CA PRO A 87 13.08 9.75 13.65
C PRO A 87 12.37 8.39 13.67
N THR A 88 12.39 7.73 12.55
CA THR A 88 11.87 6.37 12.42
C THR A 88 12.98 5.48 11.89
N HIS A 89 13.44 4.54 12.71
CA HIS A 89 14.50 3.60 12.37
C HIS A 89 13.98 2.24 11.96
N THR A 90 12.74 1.93 12.34
CA THR A 90 12.06 0.68 11.94
C THR A 90 10.67 0.99 11.41
N ILE A 91 10.31 0.38 10.29
CA ILE A 91 8.97 0.45 9.71
C ILE A 91 8.48 -0.99 9.57
N ALA A 92 7.33 -1.29 10.16
CA ALA A 92 6.66 -2.59 10.03
C ALA A 92 5.40 -2.41 9.17
N ASP A 93 5.43 -2.90 7.93
CA ASP A 93 4.26 -2.97 7.04
C ASP A 93 3.55 -4.30 7.32
N VAL A 94 2.49 -4.27 8.13
CA VAL A 94 1.80 -5.46 8.63
C VAL A 94 0.51 -5.73 7.85
N ALA A 95 0.18 -7.01 7.68
CA ALA A 95 -0.85 -7.48 6.76
C ALA A 95 -0.60 -6.93 5.35
N CYS A 96 0.66 -6.97 4.92
CA CYS A 96 1.18 -6.22 3.76
C CYS A 96 0.71 -6.75 2.41
N GLY A 97 0.09 -7.92 2.34
CA GLY A 97 -0.35 -8.54 1.09
C GLY A 97 0.83 -8.83 0.15
N HIS A 98 0.91 -8.10 -0.94
CA HIS A 98 2.05 -8.18 -1.88
C HIS A 98 3.23 -7.27 -1.50
N GLY A 99 3.15 -6.50 -0.40
CA GLY A 99 4.26 -5.72 0.14
C GLY A 99 4.63 -4.44 -0.62
N MET A 100 3.79 -3.93 -1.50
CA MET A 100 4.09 -2.75 -2.32
C MET A 100 4.41 -1.51 -1.47
N VAL A 101 3.69 -1.29 -0.37
CA VAL A 101 3.90 -0.14 0.49
C VAL A 101 5.22 -0.25 1.23
N GLY A 102 5.52 -1.42 1.81
CA GLY A 102 6.80 -1.68 2.44
C GLY A 102 7.97 -1.49 1.48
N LEU A 103 7.84 -1.94 0.23
CA LEU A 103 8.84 -1.74 -0.81
C LEU A 103 9.06 -0.26 -1.11
N LEU A 104 7.99 0.54 -1.26
CA LEU A 104 8.08 1.98 -1.47
C LEU A 104 8.70 2.71 -0.28
N LEU A 105 8.36 2.29 0.95
CA LEU A 105 8.93 2.85 2.17
C LEU A 105 10.41 2.47 2.34
N ALA A 106 10.81 1.24 1.99
CA ALA A 106 12.20 0.83 2.02
C ALA A 106 13.06 1.65 1.05
N TYR A 107 12.51 1.93 -0.13
CA TYR A 107 13.14 2.84 -1.08
C TYR A 107 13.32 4.24 -0.49
N ARG A 108 12.25 4.79 0.07
CA ARG A 108 12.25 6.19 0.54
C ARG A 108 13.09 6.42 1.80
N PHE A 109 13.20 5.40 2.65
CA PHE A 109 13.91 5.46 3.92
C PHE A 109 15.06 4.43 3.97
N PRO A 110 16.13 4.63 3.19
CA PRO A 110 17.20 3.63 3.04
C PRO A 110 17.97 3.35 4.34
N HIS A 111 17.90 4.26 5.31
CA HIS A 111 18.52 4.11 6.63
C HIS A 111 17.59 3.51 7.68
N SER A 112 16.34 3.27 7.36
CA SER A 112 15.38 2.60 8.24
C SER A 112 15.28 1.14 7.85
N LYS A 113 15.22 0.24 8.83
CA LYS A 113 14.86 -1.16 8.60
C LYS A 113 13.38 -1.24 8.26
N VAL A 114 13.03 -1.83 7.14
CA VAL A 114 11.63 -2.06 6.75
C VAL A 114 11.34 -3.55 6.76
N VAL A 115 10.24 -3.94 7.39
CA VAL A 115 9.82 -5.33 7.49
C VAL A 115 8.37 -5.44 7.03
N CYS A 116 8.15 -6.16 5.96
CA CYS A 116 6.83 -6.62 5.55
C CYS A 116 6.43 -7.85 6.37
N CYS A 117 5.20 -7.90 6.84
CA CYS A 117 4.66 -9.05 7.57
C CYS A 117 3.29 -9.43 7.04
N ASP A 118 3.12 -10.70 6.70
CA ASP A 118 1.83 -11.29 6.34
C ASP A 118 1.81 -12.77 6.71
N LEU A 119 0.63 -13.40 6.70
CA LEU A 119 0.45 -14.82 7.01
C LEU A 119 1.22 -15.74 6.06
N ALA A 120 1.46 -15.28 4.83
CA ALA A 120 2.23 -16.01 3.83
C ALA A 120 3.04 -15.07 2.95
N ARG A 121 4.29 -15.42 2.68
CA ARG A 121 5.14 -14.72 1.71
C ARG A 121 4.72 -15.13 0.30
N ARG A 122 4.16 -14.19 -0.41
CA ARG A 122 3.67 -14.42 -1.79
C ARG A 122 4.82 -14.31 -2.78
N ALA A 123 4.82 -15.16 -3.81
CA ALA A 123 5.81 -15.09 -4.89
C ALA A 123 5.83 -13.71 -5.58
N ALA A 124 4.71 -13.00 -5.61
CA ALA A 124 4.62 -11.64 -6.12
C ALA A 124 5.51 -10.66 -5.34
N PHE A 125 5.69 -10.83 -4.02
CA PHE A 125 6.60 -10.01 -3.23
C PHE A 125 8.03 -10.13 -3.74
N ASP A 126 8.53 -11.35 -3.89
CA ASP A 126 9.90 -11.60 -4.34
C ASP A 126 10.13 -11.07 -5.78
N ALA A 127 9.19 -11.36 -6.67
CA ALA A 127 9.26 -10.89 -8.05
C ALA A 127 9.28 -9.35 -8.15
N MET A 128 8.48 -8.65 -7.33
CA MET A 128 8.49 -7.19 -7.27
C MET A 128 9.80 -6.64 -6.69
N VAL A 129 10.31 -7.23 -5.61
CA VAL A 129 11.60 -6.82 -5.01
C VAL A 129 12.72 -6.95 -6.02
N ASP A 130 12.79 -8.07 -6.73
CA ASP A 130 13.81 -8.32 -7.75
C ASP A 130 13.68 -7.35 -8.94
N ALA A 131 12.47 -7.12 -9.43
CA ALA A 131 12.22 -6.21 -10.53
C ALA A 131 12.59 -4.78 -10.16
N PHE A 132 12.17 -4.33 -8.98
CA PHE A 132 12.50 -3.02 -8.46
C PHE A 132 14.01 -2.84 -8.29
N ALA A 133 14.68 -3.82 -7.70
CA ALA A 133 16.12 -3.79 -7.48
C ALA A 133 16.91 -3.78 -8.81
N ARG A 134 16.43 -4.46 -9.85
CA ARG A 134 17.03 -4.41 -11.19
C ARG A 134 16.96 -3.01 -11.80
N GLU A 135 15.79 -2.36 -11.73
CA GLU A 135 15.64 -1.00 -12.25
C GLU A 135 16.43 0.01 -11.42
N ALA A 136 16.41 -0.10 -10.11
CA ALA A 136 17.16 0.78 -9.22
C ALA A 136 18.67 0.71 -9.44
N ARG A 137 19.23 -0.47 -9.77
CA ARG A 137 20.65 -0.63 -10.09
C ARG A 137 21.10 0.06 -11.39
N LYS A 138 20.16 0.38 -12.27
CA LYS A 138 20.46 1.15 -13.49
C LYS A 138 20.72 2.63 -13.19
N LEU A 139 20.46 3.06 -11.97
CA LEU A 139 20.62 4.43 -11.50
C LEU A 139 21.90 4.48 -10.65
N GLU A 140 22.91 5.21 -11.10
CA GLU A 140 24.22 5.32 -10.42
C GLU A 140 24.12 5.79 -8.95
N ALA A 141 23.02 6.46 -8.58
CA ALA A 141 22.80 6.95 -7.22
C ALA A 141 22.49 5.84 -6.19
N TRP A 142 22.34 4.57 -6.61
CA TRP A 142 21.84 3.50 -5.75
C TRP A 142 22.78 2.31 -5.65
N ALA A 143 23.73 2.41 -4.72
CA ALA A 143 24.71 1.36 -4.51
C ALA A 143 24.08 0.02 -4.03
N ALA A 144 22.99 0.06 -3.30
CA ALA A 144 22.40 -1.13 -2.68
C ALA A 144 20.89 -1.00 -2.46
N PRO A 145 20.08 -1.08 -3.53
CA PRO A 145 18.63 -0.91 -3.40
C PRO A 145 17.99 -2.02 -2.55
N LEU A 146 17.11 -1.62 -1.62
CA LEU A 146 16.29 -2.51 -0.80
C LEU A 146 17.03 -3.50 0.12
N GLN A 147 18.31 -3.26 0.45
CA GLN A 147 19.00 -4.08 1.47
C GLN A 147 18.40 -3.95 2.87
N ASN A 148 17.65 -2.88 3.09
CA ASN A 148 16.93 -2.60 4.33
C ASN A 148 15.54 -3.23 4.39
N LEU A 149 15.08 -3.95 3.34
CA LEU A 149 13.78 -4.60 3.26
C LEU A 149 13.86 -6.07 3.65
N GLY A 150 13.04 -6.49 4.61
CA GLY A 150 12.86 -7.89 5.00
C GLY A 150 11.40 -8.32 4.94
N PHE A 151 11.17 -9.62 5.07
CA PHE A 151 9.85 -10.21 5.17
C PHE A 151 9.78 -11.18 6.35
N VAL A 152 8.68 -11.12 7.11
CA VAL A 152 8.35 -12.03 8.19
C VAL A 152 7.03 -12.72 7.86
N GLU A 153 7.04 -14.04 7.81
CA GLU A 153 5.84 -14.86 7.68
C GLU A 153 5.25 -15.10 9.06
N GLY A 154 4.02 -14.68 9.28
CA GLY A 154 3.35 -14.86 10.56
C GLY A 154 2.20 -13.88 10.81
N MET A 155 1.65 -13.99 12.01
CA MET A 155 0.67 -13.01 12.50
C MET A 155 1.34 -11.65 12.66
N LEU A 156 0.57 -10.58 12.50
CA LEU A 156 1.09 -9.21 12.59
C LEU A 156 1.75 -8.89 13.94
N ASP A 157 1.35 -9.57 15.01
CA ASP A 157 1.84 -9.44 16.38
C ASP A 157 2.81 -10.58 16.80
N CYS A 158 3.39 -11.29 15.82
CA CYS A 158 4.39 -12.30 16.12
C CYS A 158 5.65 -11.68 16.75
N GLU A 159 6.38 -12.47 17.53
CA GLU A 159 7.57 -12.02 18.27
C GLU A 159 8.61 -11.35 17.37
N ALA A 160 8.80 -11.88 16.16
CA ALA A 160 9.74 -11.31 15.19
C ALA A 160 9.40 -9.87 14.78
N VAL A 161 8.12 -9.48 14.74
CA VAL A 161 7.67 -8.11 14.48
C VAL A 161 7.72 -7.31 15.77
N VAL A 162 7.13 -7.83 16.85
CA VAL A 162 6.99 -7.12 18.13
C VAL A 162 8.35 -6.73 18.72
N SER A 163 9.35 -7.61 18.65
CA SER A 163 10.70 -7.34 19.16
C SER A 163 11.42 -6.16 18.48
N MET A 164 10.96 -5.71 17.33
CA MET A 164 11.52 -4.59 16.58
C MET A 164 10.81 -3.26 16.88
N LEU A 165 9.70 -3.30 17.62
CA LEU A 165 8.90 -2.11 17.89
C LEU A 165 9.43 -1.33 19.08
N GLY A 166 9.30 -0.02 19.02
CA GLY A 166 9.67 0.93 20.05
C GLY A 166 9.32 2.36 19.61
N PRO A 167 9.71 3.38 20.37
CA PRO A 167 9.38 4.79 20.08
C PRO A 167 9.87 5.28 18.71
N GLU A 168 10.91 4.67 18.18
CA GLU A 168 11.49 4.97 16.87
C GLU A 168 10.97 4.02 15.76
N ALA A 169 9.93 3.27 16.05
CA ALA A 169 9.26 2.45 15.06
C ALA A 169 7.98 3.12 14.51
N CYS A 170 7.54 2.67 13.35
CA CYS A 170 6.26 2.99 12.75
C CYS A 170 5.59 1.71 12.24
N VAL A 171 4.39 1.43 12.70
CA VAL A 171 3.55 0.36 12.16
C VAL A 171 2.69 0.94 11.05
N VAL A 172 2.73 0.32 9.89
CA VAL A 172 1.90 0.67 8.72
C VAL A 172 0.98 -0.50 8.44
N ALA A 173 -0.31 -0.24 8.28
CA ALA A 173 -1.30 -1.28 8.01
C ALA A 173 -2.31 -0.77 6.97
N LEU A 174 -2.14 -1.22 5.72
CA LEU A 174 -3.07 -0.96 4.64
C LEU A 174 -4.03 -2.12 4.47
N HIS A 175 -5.31 -1.80 4.46
CA HIS A 175 -6.34 -2.83 4.26
C HIS A 175 -6.23 -4.02 5.23
N ALA A 176 -5.65 -3.79 6.41
CA ALA A 176 -5.73 -4.73 7.51
C ALA A 176 -7.21 -4.85 7.90
N CYS A 177 -7.84 -5.94 7.47
CA CYS A 177 -9.29 -6.07 7.57
C CYS A 177 -9.73 -6.40 9.00
N THR A 178 -10.92 -5.91 9.38
CA THR A 178 -11.60 -6.23 10.63
C THR A 178 -10.74 -6.03 11.89
N GLU A 179 -10.46 -7.09 12.62
CA GLU A 179 -9.73 -7.07 13.89
C GLU A 179 -8.25 -6.69 13.72
N ALA A 180 -7.64 -6.95 12.57
CA ALA A 180 -6.25 -6.61 12.31
C ALA A 180 -5.99 -5.09 12.31
N ASN A 181 -7.00 -4.27 12.00
CA ASN A 181 -6.91 -2.82 12.14
C ASN A 181 -6.64 -2.40 13.60
N PHE A 182 -7.39 -3.00 14.54
CA PHE A 182 -7.25 -2.70 15.96
C PHE A 182 -5.94 -3.27 16.49
N ALA A 183 -5.65 -4.52 16.16
CA ALA A 183 -4.43 -5.19 16.60
C ALA A 183 -3.16 -4.43 16.18
N ALA A 184 -3.12 -3.89 14.97
CA ALA A 184 -1.99 -3.10 14.47
C ALA A 184 -1.79 -1.81 15.30
N VAL A 185 -2.86 -1.05 15.56
CA VAL A 185 -2.78 0.18 16.33
C VAL A 185 -2.48 -0.09 17.81
N GLU A 186 -3.13 -1.09 18.41
CA GLU A 186 -2.92 -1.46 19.81
C GLU A 186 -1.49 -2.00 20.05
N MET A 187 -0.96 -2.75 19.09
CA MET A 187 0.43 -3.18 19.09
C MET A 187 1.38 -1.97 19.04
N ALA A 188 1.16 -1.05 18.11
CA ALA A 188 1.96 0.16 18.00
C ALA A 188 1.94 0.97 19.30
N GLN A 189 0.75 1.21 19.87
CA GLN A 189 0.60 1.97 21.11
C GLN A 189 1.28 1.31 22.33
N ARG A 190 1.15 -0.02 22.47
CA ARG A 190 1.83 -0.76 23.55
C ARG A 190 3.34 -0.58 23.55
N HIS A 191 3.92 -0.38 22.37
CA HIS A 191 5.37 -0.20 22.21
C HIS A 191 5.80 1.27 22.02
N GLY A 192 4.87 2.22 22.15
CA GLY A 192 5.15 3.65 21.93
C GLY A 192 5.52 3.99 20.49
N ALA A 193 5.20 3.10 19.55
CA ALA A 193 5.48 3.27 18.13
C ALA A 193 4.46 4.21 17.46
N LYS A 194 4.90 4.85 16.39
CA LYS A 194 4.02 5.56 15.46
C LYS A 194 3.17 4.55 14.66
N TRP A 195 2.03 4.99 14.15
CA TRP A 195 1.20 4.14 13.32
C TRP A 195 0.53 4.91 12.19
N VAL A 196 0.36 4.23 11.07
CA VAL A 196 -0.38 4.67 9.88
C VAL A 196 -1.34 3.56 9.48
N LEU A 197 -2.60 3.87 9.37
CA LEU A 197 -3.66 2.91 9.11
C LEU A 197 -4.58 3.39 7.99
N MET A 198 -4.88 2.51 7.03
CA MET A 198 -5.92 2.72 6.02
C MET A 198 -6.93 1.59 6.09
N PRO A 199 -7.95 1.70 6.99
CA PRO A 199 -8.91 0.62 7.19
C PRO A 199 -9.87 0.50 6.02
N CYS A 200 -10.16 -0.73 5.58
CA CYS A 200 -11.12 -0.99 4.51
C CYS A 200 -12.41 -1.65 5.01
N CYS A 201 -12.29 -2.73 5.76
CA CYS A 201 -13.39 -3.55 6.26
C CYS A 201 -13.55 -3.33 7.78
N MET A 202 -14.45 -2.42 8.16
CA MET A 202 -14.69 -2.11 9.56
C MET A 202 -16.04 -2.66 10.00
N ARG A 203 -16.05 -3.34 11.13
CA ARG A 203 -17.27 -3.85 11.75
C ARG A 203 -17.93 -2.75 12.58
N THR A 204 -19.24 -2.55 12.37
CA THR A 204 -20.01 -1.51 13.07
C THR A 204 -20.07 -1.77 14.58
N ASP A 205 -20.20 -3.04 14.98
CA ASP A 205 -20.29 -3.45 16.38
C ASP A 205 -18.97 -3.24 17.16
N ALA A 206 -17.83 -3.31 16.47
CA ALA A 206 -16.51 -3.07 17.07
C ALA A 206 -16.11 -1.59 17.11
N CYS A 207 -16.61 -0.78 16.16
CA CYS A 207 -16.17 0.59 15.97
C CYS A 207 -17.19 1.65 16.38
N ALA A 208 -18.47 1.34 16.37
CA ALA A 208 -19.52 2.30 16.70
C ALA A 208 -19.92 2.24 18.17
N PRO A 209 -20.31 3.37 18.77
CA PRO A 209 -20.92 3.38 20.10
C PRO A 209 -22.16 2.48 20.15
N ALA A 210 -22.41 1.88 21.31
CA ALA A 210 -23.58 1.05 21.52
C ALA A 210 -24.89 1.80 21.17
N GLY A 211 -25.77 1.14 20.44
CA GLY A 211 -27.05 1.74 19.99
C GLY A 211 -26.97 2.59 18.73
N CYS A 212 -25.80 2.79 18.15
CA CYS A 212 -25.65 3.57 16.92
C CYS A 212 -26.19 2.81 15.70
N GLN A 213 -27.18 3.40 15.00
CA GLN A 213 -27.84 2.77 13.86
C GLN A 213 -27.16 3.12 12.52
N LEU A 214 -25.86 2.85 12.39
CA LEU A 214 -25.10 3.16 11.16
C LEU A 214 -25.52 2.36 9.92
N ARG A 215 -26.31 1.31 10.09
CA ARG A 215 -26.82 0.48 8.97
C ARG A 215 -27.67 1.26 7.96
N ARG A 216 -28.25 2.39 8.38
CA ARG A 216 -29.07 3.27 7.52
C ARG A 216 -28.24 4.31 6.77
N CYS A 217 -26.96 4.49 7.11
CA CYS A 217 -26.10 5.43 6.43
C CYS A 217 -25.61 4.86 5.08
N ALA A 218 -25.38 5.73 4.13
CA ALA A 218 -24.63 5.37 2.91
C ALA A 218 -23.28 4.78 3.30
N ASP A 219 -22.73 3.92 2.45
CA ASP A 219 -21.54 3.11 2.78
C ASP A 219 -20.30 3.96 3.05
N ASP A 220 -20.09 5.02 2.27
CA ASP A 220 -19.01 5.99 2.45
C ASP A 220 -19.18 6.80 3.75
N THR A 221 -20.38 7.27 4.04
CA THR A 221 -20.70 7.97 5.30
C THR A 221 -20.47 7.07 6.50
N ARG A 222 -20.94 5.82 6.44
CA ARG A 222 -20.71 4.83 7.48
C ARG A 222 -19.22 4.60 7.71
N HIS A 223 -18.47 4.43 6.65
CA HIS A 223 -17.01 4.26 6.73
C HIS A 223 -16.34 5.47 7.39
N ALA A 224 -16.69 6.69 6.99
CA ALA A 224 -16.15 7.90 7.59
C ALA A 224 -16.44 8.01 9.09
N LEU A 225 -17.66 7.68 9.51
CA LEU A 225 -18.05 7.68 10.92
C LEU A 225 -17.26 6.62 11.74
N LEU A 226 -17.06 5.43 11.18
CA LEU A 226 -16.28 4.37 11.83
C LEU A 226 -14.79 4.76 11.92
N CYS A 227 -14.22 5.37 10.89
CA CYS A 227 -12.86 5.92 10.94
C CYS A 227 -12.73 7.04 11.98
N GLY A 228 -13.73 7.92 12.09
CA GLY A 228 -13.77 8.96 13.11
C GLY A 228 -13.82 8.38 14.52
N SER A 229 -14.61 7.32 14.76
CA SER A 229 -14.67 6.62 16.04
C SER A 229 -13.31 5.96 16.37
N LEU A 230 -12.67 5.33 15.42
CA LEU A 230 -11.33 4.75 15.59
C LEU A 230 -10.29 5.84 15.87
N ALA A 231 -10.35 6.95 15.14
CA ALA A 231 -9.48 8.10 15.36
C ALA A 231 -9.59 8.65 16.79
N ALA A 232 -10.81 8.80 17.29
CA ALA A 232 -11.07 9.26 18.66
C ALA A 232 -10.57 8.25 19.71
N ARG A 233 -10.82 6.96 19.49
CA ARG A 233 -10.42 5.88 20.41
C ARG A 233 -8.91 5.80 20.60
N TYR A 234 -8.15 5.96 19.55
CA TYR A 234 -6.70 5.74 19.56
C TYR A 234 -5.86 7.03 19.49
N GLY A 235 -6.48 8.18 19.66
CA GLY A 235 -5.75 9.46 19.68
C GLY A 235 -5.07 9.74 18.34
N CYS A 236 -5.81 9.64 17.24
CA CYS A 236 -5.31 9.99 15.91
C CYS A 236 -4.90 11.46 15.86
N GLU A 237 -3.71 11.74 15.33
CA GLU A 237 -3.16 13.10 15.21
C GLU A 237 -3.42 13.69 13.83
N LEU A 238 -3.47 12.83 12.81
CA LEU A 238 -3.64 13.21 11.43
C LEU A 238 -4.65 12.27 10.77
N LEU A 239 -5.70 12.84 10.19
CA LEU A 239 -6.66 12.14 9.37
C LEU A 239 -6.60 12.73 7.96
N VAL A 240 -6.27 11.90 6.97
CA VAL A 240 -6.13 12.30 5.57
C VAL A 240 -7.15 11.56 4.74
N GLN A 241 -7.85 12.27 3.88
CA GLN A 241 -8.67 11.65 2.86
C GLN A 241 -7.84 11.52 1.57
N ALA A 242 -7.54 10.29 1.16
CA ALA A 242 -6.96 9.98 -0.14
C ALA A 242 -7.98 10.19 -1.28
N ASP A 243 -7.57 10.06 -2.52
CA ASP A 243 -8.46 10.29 -3.66
C ASP A 243 -9.64 9.31 -3.66
N ARG A 244 -10.84 9.82 -3.33
CA ARG A 244 -12.07 9.01 -3.30
C ARG A 244 -12.46 8.39 -4.64
N ARG A 245 -11.87 8.84 -5.73
CA ARG A 245 -12.09 8.27 -7.05
C ARG A 245 -11.35 6.94 -7.22
N VAL A 246 -10.26 6.76 -6.47
CA VAL A 246 -9.51 5.49 -6.42
C VAL A 246 -10.27 4.46 -5.60
N THR A 247 -10.72 4.85 -4.42
CA THR A 247 -11.42 3.96 -3.49
C THR A 247 -12.40 4.72 -2.60
N ASN A 248 -13.49 4.09 -2.23
CA ASN A 248 -14.41 4.61 -1.22
C ASN A 248 -13.91 4.35 0.22
N ARG A 249 -12.85 3.58 0.38
CA ARG A 249 -12.14 3.31 1.64
C ARG A 249 -10.87 4.14 1.74
N ASN A 250 -11.00 5.45 1.60
CA ASN A 250 -9.95 6.40 1.29
C ASN A 250 -9.46 7.21 2.50
N ILE A 251 -9.78 6.78 3.72
CA ILE A 251 -9.34 7.51 4.92
C ILE A 251 -8.09 6.85 5.48
N VAL A 252 -7.04 7.65 5.63
CA VAL A 252 -5.79 7.26 6.28
C VAL A 252 -5.70 7.96 7.63
N LEU A 253 -5.41 7.21 8.67
CA LEU A 253 -5.26 7.64 10.04
C LEU A 253 -3.82 7.51 10.47
N CYS A 254 -3.26 8.51 11.15
CA CYS A 254 -1.89 8.46 11.66
C CYS A 254 -1.86 8.94 13.10
N GLY A 255 -1.01 8.33 13.92
CA GLY A 255 -0.84 8.70 15.32
C GLY A 255 0.45 8.20 15.94
N GLY A 256 0.63 8.45 17.24
CA GLY A 256 1.81 8.02 17.99
C GLY A 256 3.03 8.93 17.77
N SER A 257 2.87 10.16 17.27
CA SER A 257 4.00 11.07 17.08
C SER A 257 4.54 11.65 18.39
N GLY A 258 3.87 11.35 19.52
CA GLY A 258 4.28 11.79 20.85
C GLY A 258 4.04 13.27 21.14
N ALA A 259 3.25 13.93 20.34
CA ALA A 259 2.68 15.20 20.72
C ALA A 259 1.73 14.93 21.91
N SER A 260 2.29 14.96 23.11
CA SER A 260 1.54 14.85 24.37
C SER A 260 0.67 16.09 24.51
N GLY A 261 -0.55 15.95 24.17
CA GLY A 261 -1.58 16.95 24.22
C GLY A 261 -2.51 16.71 23.06
N ALA A 262 -3.76 16.37 23.35
CA ALA A 262 -4.81 16.24 22.36
C ALA A 262 -5.01 17.57 21.62
N GLY A 263 -4.08 17.88 20.73
CA GLY A 263 -4.29 18.89 19.72
C GLY A 263 -5.43 18.41 18.82
N PRO A 264 -6.19 19.33 18.23
CA PRO A 264 -7.29 18.95 17.36
C PRO A 264 -6.76 18.04 16.24
N VAL A 265 -7.46 16.93 16.00
CA VAL A 265 -7.22 16.05 14.85
C VAL A 265 -7.16 16.93 13.59
N ARG A 266 -5.99 16.97 12.94
CA ARG A 266 -5.85 17.73 11.71
C ARG A 266 -6.47 16.94 10.58
N PHE A 267 -7.62 17.44 10.11
CA PHE A 267 -8.28 16.90 8.93
C PHE A 267 -7.64 17.55 7.70
N LEU A 268 -6.84 16.79 6.96
CA LEU A 268 -6.33 17.21 5.67
C LEU A 268 -7.20 16.58 4.59
N LEU A 269 -8.09 17.37 4.02
CA LEU A 269 -8.64 17.02 2.71
C LEU A 269 -7.48 16.97 1.71
N PRO A 270 -7.52 16.05 0.71
CA PRO A 270 -6.66 16.22 -0.44
C PRO A 270 -6.88 17.64 -0.90
N PRO A 271 -5.84 18.37 -1.33
CA PRO A 271 -6.03 19.69 -1.87
C PRO A 271 -7.19 19.52 -2.85
N ALA A 272 -8.34 20.18 -2.54
CA ALA A 272 -9.42 20.30 -3.48
C ALA A 272 -8.68 20.60 -4.77
N ALA A 273 -9.04 19.95 -5.90
CA ALA A 273 -8.43 20.32 -7.15
C ALA A 273 -8.58 21.83 -7.23
N GLU A 274 -7.69 22.50 -6.52
CA GLU A 274 -7.61 23.93 -6.56
C GLU A 274 -7.47 24.16 -8.04
N THR A 275 -8.30 24.99 -8.56
CA THR A 275 -7.98 25.86 -9.66
C THR A 275 -6.66 26.57 -9.30
N ALA A 276 -5.67 25.78 -8.94
CA ALA A 276 -4.31 26.16 -8.73
C ALA A 276 -3.89 26.71 -10.08
N ALA A 277 -3.70 27.99 -10.10
CA ALA A 277 -2.97 28.65 -11.17
C ALA A 277 -1.84 27.71 -11.57
N PRO A 278 -1.55 27.52 -12.86
CA PRO A 278 -0.60 26.52 -13.30
C PRO A 278 0.73 26.83 -12.61
N HIS A 279 0.98 26.19 -11.47
CA HIS A 279 2.32 26.12 -10.96
C HIS A 279 3.10 25.41 -12.05
N ARG A 280 3.93 26.19 -12.73
CA ARG A 280 4.90 25.71 -13.69
C ARG A 280 5.78 24.72 -12.94
N TYR A 281 5.38 23.45 -12.93
CA TYR A 281 6.28 22.36 -12.57
C TYR A 281 7.18 22.14 -13.77
N PRO A 282 8.48 22.42 -13.68
CA PRO A 282 9.41 22.12 -14.76
C PRO A 282 9.52 20.63 -15.04
N ASP A 283 8.98 19.76 -14.18
CA ASP A 283 9.10 18.30 -14.23
C ASP A 283 7.97 17.53 -14.92
N LEU A 284 6.99 18.21 -15.53
CA LEU A 284 5.96 17.50 -16.31
C LEU A 284 6.55 16.62 -17.42
N TYR A 285 7.69 17.02 -17.95
CA TYR A 285 8.42 16.24 -18.96
C TYR A 285 9.07 14.99 -18.39
N GLY A 286 9.62 15.04 -17.17
CA GLY A 286 10.22 13.88 -16.50
C GLY A 286 9.20 12.81 -16.17
N ALA A 287 8.03 13.18 -15.63
CA ALA A 287 6.96 12.22 -15.32
C ALA A 287 6.35 11.60 -16.59
N HIS A 288 6.22 12.37 -17.67
CA HIS A 288 5.72 11.86 -18.95
C HIS A 288 6.73 10.92 -19.61
N ALA A 289 7.99 11.31 -19.66
CA ALA A 289 9.07 10.46 -20.18
C ALA A 289 9.24 9.17 -19.38
N ALA A 290 9.14 9.24 -18.04
CA ALA A 290 9.16 8.06 -17.19
C ALA A 290 7.94 7.15 -17.43
N ALA A 291 6.76 7.72 -17.64
CA ALA A 291 5.56 6.97 -17.96
C ALA A 291 5.65 6.31 -19.35
N GLU A 292 6.20 7.00 -20.34
CA GLU A 292 6.46 6.45 -21.67
C GLU A 292 7.49 5.31 -21.61
N ALA A 293 8.58 5.50 -20.87
CA ALA A 293 9.60 4.47 -20.66
C ALA A 293 9.02 3.25 -19.91
N ALA A 294 8.13 3.47 -18.94
CA ALA A 294 7.45 2.40 -18.22
C ALA A 294 6.48 1.63 -19.13
N ALA A 295 5.74 2.32 -20.00
CA ALA A 295 4.85 1.70 -20.96
C ALA A 295 5.63 0.91 -22.04
N ALA A 296 6.79 1.41 -22.45
CA ALA A 296 7.68 0.71 -23.38
C ALA A 296 8.23 -0.59 -22.78
N LEU A 297 8.67 -0.57 -21.51
CA LEU A 297 9.12 -1.77 -20.79
C LEU A 297 8.05 -2.86 -20.74
N LEU A 298 6.80 -2.49 -20.44
CA LEU A 298 5.69 -3.43 -20.40
C LEU A 298 5.36 -3.98 -21.78
N ALA A 299 5.54 -3.19 -22.84
CA ALA A 299 5.33 -3.63 -24.22
C ALA A 299 6.43 -4.60 -24.70
N GLU A 300 7.69 -4.35 -24.34
CA GLU A 300 8.84 -5.22 -24.67
C GLU A 300 8.74 -6.58 -23.99
N GLU A 301 8.37 -6.65 -22.72
CA GLU A 301 8.17 -7.92 -22.01
C GLU A 301 6.96 -8.72 -22.53
N SER A 302 5.93 -8.03 -23.01
CA SER A 302 4.75 -8.68 -23.64
C SER A 302 5.08 -9.32 -25.00
N THR A 303 6.12 -8.87 -25.69
CA THR A 303 6.58 -9.44 -26.98
C THR A 303 7.59 -10.57 -26.80
N CYS A 304 8.21 -10.71 -25.64
CA CYS A 304 9.13 -11.80 -25.31
C CYS A 304 8.35 -13.06 -24.87
N GLY A 305 7.60 -13.64 -25.80
CA GLY A 305 6.64 -14.74 -25.58
C GLY A 305 7.26 -16.13 -25.34
N THR A 306 8.29 -16.28 -24.49
CA THR A 306 8.91 -17.59 -24.19
C THR A 306 9.23 -17.86 -22.73
N CYS A 307 8.59 -17.18 -21.79
CA CYS A 307 8.54 -17.66 -20.42
C CYS A 307 7.13 -18.17 -20.10
N ALA A 308 6.81 -19.37 -20.57
CA ALA A 308 5.68 -20.14 -20.04
C ALA A 308 6.00 -20.49 -18.58
N VAL A 309 5.48 -19.68 -17.68
CA VAL A 309 5.42 -20.06 -16.26
C VAL A 309 4.43 -21.21 -16.19
N ALA A 310 4.95 -22.42 -15.98
CA ALA A 310 4.13 -23.59 -15.72
C ALA A 310 3.24 -23.29 -14.52
N ASN A 311 1.95 -23.42 -14.70
CA ASN A 311 0.95 -23.27 -13.66
C ASN A 311 1.08 -24.47 -12.72
N PRO A 312 1.47 -24.34 -11.43
CA PRO A 312 1.70 -25.47 -10.56
C PRO A 312 0.42 -26.18 -10.08
N ASP A 313 -0.76 -25.70 -10.48
CA ASP A 313 -2.04 -26.20 -9.97
C ASP A 313 -2.80 -27.17 -10.90
N GLU A 314 -2.25 -27.57 -12.04
CA GLU A 314 -2.90 -28.57 -12.92
C GLU A 314 -2.31 -29.99 -12.70
N GLY A 315 -2.29 -30.48 -11.46
CA GLY A 315 -1.72 -31.81 -11.15
C GLY A 315 -2.38 -32.61 -10.05
N ALA A 316 -3.49 -32.15 -9.48
CA ALA A 316 -4.23 -32.93 -8.48
C ALA A 316 -5.36 -33.74 -9.12
N THR A 317 -5.03 -34.82 -9.80
CA THR A 317 -6.00 -35.88 -10.15
C THR A 317 -6.48 -36.55 -8.86
N ALA A 318 -7.78 -36.50 -8.64
CA ALA A 318 -8.48 -37.16 -7.56
C ALA A 318 -8.13 -38.64 -7.47
N ALA A 319 -7.51 -39.05 -6.36
CA ALA A 319 -7.40 -40.45 -5.98
C ALA A 319 -8.77 -40.93 -5.50
N ALA A 320 -9.26 -41.99 -6.11
CA ALA A 320 -10.48 -42.69 -5.74
C ALA A 320 -10.38 -43.27 -4.29
N PRO A 321 -11.49 -43.31 -3.52
CA PRO A 321 -11.48 -43.88 -2.19
C PRO A 321 -11.34 -45.41 -2.25
N ALA A 322 -10.46 -45.96 -1.41
CA ALA A 322 -10.30 -47.38 -1.22
C ALA A 322 -11.54 -48.02 -0.55
N PRO A 323 -11.87 -49.26 -0.83
CA PRO A 323 -13.05 -49.94 -0.28
C PRO A 323 -12.84 -50.24 1.21
N SER A 324 -13.91 -49.96 1.98
CA SER A 324 -14.03 -50.33 3.39
C SER A 324 -14.08 -51.84 3.57
N HIS A 325 -13.10 -52.37 4.32
CA HIS A 325 -13.17 -53.74 4.86
C HIS A 325 -14.13 -53.73 6.07
N GLU A 326 -15.25 -54.43 5.93
CA GLU A 326 -16.04 -54.94 7.05
C GLU A 326 -15.20 -55.90 7.87
N LEU A 327 -15.05 -55.66 9.17
CA LEU A 327 -14.68 -56.63 10.17
C LEU A 327 -15.92 -57.10 10.91
N GLN A 328 -16.31 -58.33 10.61
CA GLN A 328 -17.17 -59.14 11.47
C GLN A 328 -16.33 -59.64 12.63
N GLY A 329 -16.88 -59.53 13.84
CA GLY A 329 -16.33 -60.11 15.06
C GLY A 329 -16.96 -59.47 16.30
#